data_8374676c3f7d1c0f123404c4c0e230bb
#
_entry.id   8374676c3f7d1c0f123404c4c0e230bb
#
_cell.length_a   1.000
_cell.length_b   1.000
_cell.length_c   1.000
_cell.angle_alpha   90.00
_cell.angle_beta   90.00
_cell.angle_gamma   90.00
#
_symmetry.space_group_name_H-M   'P 1'
#
loop_
_entity.id
_entity.type
_entity.pdbx_description
1 polymer ?
#
loop_
_entity_poly.entity_id
_entity_poly.type
_entity_poly.pdbx_seq_one_letter_code
_entity_poly.pdbx_strand_id
1 'polypeptide(L)'
;GGNIHAKGMMIMQAFLMSELELEQQLPFSASLTFEQSYSEVDGDSASMAELCALISALANVPINQSIAITGSVDQFGRVQPVGGLNEKIEGFFTICQQRGLTGKQGVIIPAANVRHLSLSHELRQAVAENQFAIWAIDDITEALPMLTQLMWDGEGQTLRQTIQERIAQATQQETRHRFPWPLRWLGGTSSN
;
A
#
# COMPACT_ATOMS: atom_id res chain seq x y z
N GLY A 1 3.60 18.39 2.83
CA GLY A 1 2.29 17.87 2.71
C GLY A 1 1.21 18.83 3.14
N GLY A 2 0.26 19.10 2.27
CA GLY A 2 -0.89 19.95 2.55
C GLY A 2 -2.02 19.21 3.25
N ASN A 3 -3.15 19.89 3.43
CA ASN A 3 -4.36 19.33 4.06
C ASN A 3 -4.88 18.06 3.35
N ILE A 4 -4.67 17.94 2.05
CA ILE A 4 -5.12 16.80 1.25
C ILE A 4 -4.30 15.55 1.62
N HIS A 5 -3.00 15.70 1.88
CA HIS A 5 -2.14 14.61 2.35
C HIS A 5 -2.58 14.10 3.73
N ALA A 6 -2.88 15.02 4.66
CA ALA A 6 -3.41 14.66 5.99
C ALA A 6 -4.73 13.90 5.88
N LYS A 7 -5.63 14.34 4.96
CA LYS A 7 -6.88 13.64 4.68
C LYS A 7 -6.63 12.23 4.13
N GLY A 8 -5.64 12.07 3.26
CA GLY A 8 -5.24 10.76 2.74
C GLY A 8 -4.81 9.80 3.85
N MET A 9 -4.03 10.27 4.81
CA MET A 9 -3.61 9.47 5.97
C MET A 9 -4.81 9.05 6.83
N MET A 10 -5.79 9.92 7.03
CA MET A 10 -7.00 9.58 7.77
C MET A 10 -7.83 8.51 7.05
N ILE A 11 -7.93 8.58 5.73
CA ILE A 11 -8.63 7.59 4.91
C ILE A 11 -7.95 6.23 5.02
N MET A 12 -6.63 6.19 4.93
CA MET A 12 -5.85 4.95 5.07
C MET A 12 -6.03 4.32 6.44
N GLN A 13 -6.00 5.10 7.50
CA GLN A 13 -6.25 4.63 8.86
C GLN A 13 -7.67 4.07 9.00
N ALA A 14 -8.67 4.76 8.48
CA ALA A 14 -10.06 4.31 8.52
C ALA A 14 -10.23 2.97 7.79
N PHE A 15 -9.63 2.81 6.62
CA PHE A 15 -9.62 1.56 5.86
C PHE A 15 -9.00 0.43 6.69
N LEU A 16 -7.81 0.64 7.21
CA LEU A 16 -7.08 -0.39 7.96
C LEU A 16 -7.78 -0.77 9.26
N MET A 17 -8.31 0.19 10.01
CA MET A 17 -9.04 -0.08 11.24
C MET A 17 -10.28 -0.94 10.98
N SER A 18 -11.02 -0.65 9.92
CA SER A 18 -12.20 -1.42 9.52
C SER A 18 -11.82 -2.84 9.07
N GLU A 19 -10.84 -2.96 8.18
CA GLU A 19 -10.43 -4.24 7.60
C GLU A 19 -9.73 -5.16 8.61
N LEU A 20 -8.98 -4.60 9.53
CA LEU A 20 -8.26 -5.33 10.57
C LEU A 20 -9.13 -5.58 11.82
N GLU A 21 -10.36 -5.06 11.83
CA GLU A 21 -11.29 -5.19 12.95
C GLU A 21 -10.71 -4.65 14.27
N LEU A 22 -10.01 -3.53 14.18
CA LEU A 22 -9.38 -2.92 15.35
C LEU A 22 -10.39 -2.02 16.09
N GLU A 23 -10.48 -2.20 17.40
CA GLU A 23 -11.31 -1.34 18.28
C GLU A 23 -10.61 -0.02 18.61
N GLN A 24 -9.30 0.04 18.47
CA GLN A 24 -8.45 1.19 18.80
C GLN A 24 -7.58 1.57 17.61
N GLN A 25 -7.01 2.77 17.64
CA GLN A 25 -6.04 3.21 16.64
C GLN A 25 -4.88 2.21 16.53
N LEU A 26 -4.28 2.16 15.34
CA LEU A 26 -3.08 1.37 15.12
C LEU A 26 -2.04 1.69 16.19
N PRO A 27 -1.43 0.67 16.83
CA PRO A 27 -0.47 0.88 17.92
C PRO A 27 0.87 1.44 17.44
N PHE A 28 1.01 1.70 16.14
CA PHE A 28 2.23 2.21 15.54
C PHE A 28 2.00 3.59 14.94
N SER A 29 3.02 4.45 15.03
CA SER A 29 3.12 5.61 14.15
C SER A 29 3.80 5.17 12.85
N ALA A 30 3.27 5.64 11.72
CA ALA A 30 3.87 5.39 10.42
C ALA A 30 4.33 6.71 9.82
N SER A 31 5.53 6.72 9.23
CA SER A 31 6.02 7.82 8.42
C SER A 31 6.29 7.34 7.01
N LEU A 32 5.91 8.14 6.03
CA LEU A 32 6.15 7.87 4.61
C LEU A 32 7.16 8.88 4.08
N THR A 33 8.17 8.37 3.38
CA THR A 33 9.20 9.19 2.75
C THR A 33 9.11 9.02 1.23
N PHE A 34 9.06 10.15 0.52
CA PHE A 34 9.12 10.16 -0.93
C PHE A 34 10.56 10.35 -1.37
N GLU A 35 11.14 9.33 -1.96
CA GLU A 35 12.45 9.42 -2.58
C GLU A 35 12.33 10.22 -3.89
N GLN A 36 13.28 11.11 -4.14
CA GLN A 36 13.34 11.90 -5.38
C GLN A 36 12.08 12.73 -5.66
N SER A 37 11.51 13.35 -4.63
CA SER A 37 10.44 14.31 -4.83
C SER A 37 11.01 15.67 -5.24
N TYR A 38 10.75 16.09 -6.48
CA TYR A 38 11.23 17.35 -7.02
C TYR A 38 10.19 18.46 -6.94
N SER A 39 9.00 18.15 -6.48
CA SER A 39 7.89 19.10 -6.32
C SER A 39 7.16 18.84 -5.03
N GLU A 40 6.40 19.83 -4.61
CA GLU A 40 5.53 19.69 -3.45
C GLU A 40 4.49 18.58 -3.71
N VAL A 41 4.36 17.64 -2.79
CA VAL A 41 3.35 16.60 -2.89
C VAL A 41 2.04 17.16 -2.35
N ASP A 42 1.17 17.55 -3.27
CA ASP A 42 -0.16 18.05 -2.96
C ASP A 42 -1.19 17.22 -3.73
N GLY A 43 -2.21 16.74 -3.02
CA GLY A 43 -3.24 15.91 -3.60
C GLY A 43 -3.24 14.48 -3.06
N ASP A 44 -4.27 13.74 -3.45
CA ASP A 44 -4.52 12.37 -2.98
C ASP A 44 -4.16 11.29 -4.02
N SER A 45 -3.62 11.67 -5.17
CA SER A 45 -3.33 10.73 -6.27
C SER A 45 -2.26 9.70 -5.93
N ALA A 46 -1.51 9.90 -4.87
CA ALA A 46 -0.53 8.96 -4.34
C ALA A 46 -1.10 8.06 -3.23
N SER A 47 -2.33 8.25 -2.81
CA SER A 47 -2.88 7.56 -1.63
C SER A 47 -2.93 6.03 -1.81
N MET A 48 -3.15 5.54 -3.02
CA MET A 48 -3.11 4.10 -3.29
C MET A 48 -1.70 3.53 -3.12
N ALA A 49 -0.68 4.22 -3.62
CA ALA A 49 0.72 3.83 -3.42
C ALA A 49 1.12 3.87 -1.95
N GLU A 50 0.71 4.91 -1.25
CA GLU A 50 0.97 5.07 0.19
C GLU A 50 0.32 3.95 1.00
N LEU A 51 -0.93 3.59 0.71
CA LEU A 51 -1.63 2.50 1.38
C LEU A 51 -0.93 1.16 1.13
N CYS A 52 -0.52 0.88 -0.10
CA CYS A 52 0.23 -0.34 -0.41
C CYS A 52 1.57 -0.39 0.32
N ALA A 53 2.28 0.72 0.41
CA ALA A 53 3.54 0.82 1.16
C ALA A 53 3.31 0.58 2.66
N LEU A 54 2.25 1.13 3.22
CA LEU A 54 1.90 0.93 4.61
C LEU A 54 1.53 -0.54 4.91
N ILE A 55 0.73 -1.16 4.06
CA ILE A 55 0.39 -2.58 4.17
C ILE A 55 1.65 -3.44 4.10
N SER A 56 2.55 -3.16 3.17
CA SER A 56 3.83 -3.85 3.03
C SER A 56 4.65 -3.76 4.33
N ALA A 57 4.74 -2.58 4.90
CA ALA A 57 5.48 -2.36 6.14
C ALA A 57 4.83 -3.09 7.33
N LEU A 58 3.52 -3.00 7.47
CA LEU A 58 2.78 -3.66 8.55
C LEU A 58 2.87 -5.19 8.46
N ALA A 59 2.82 -5.73 7.26
CA ALA A 59 2.93 -7.17 7.03
C ALA A 59 4.38 -7.67 6.99
N ASN A 60 5.34 -6.76 6.87
CA ASN A 60 6.76 -7.06 6.62
C ASN A 60 6.96 -7.92 5.37
N VAL A 61 6.29 -7.54 4.30
CA VAL A 61 6.36 -8.22 2.99
C VAL A 61 6.84 -7.22 1.94
N PRO A 62 7.87 -7.54 1.16
CA PRO A 62 8.39 -6.61 0.16
C PRO A 62 7.43 -6.41 -1.01
N ILE A 63 7.51 -5.25 -1.62
CA ILE A 63 6.75 -4.89 -2.83
C ILE A 63 7.62 -5.09 -4.06
N ASN A 64 7.01 -5.61 -5.12
CA ASN A 64 7.66 -5.75 -6.42
C ASN A 64 8.04 -4.36 -6.97
N GLN A 65 9.34 -4.14 -7.13
CA GLN A 65 9.90 -2.85 -7.55
C GLN A 65 9.77 -2.59 -9.06
N SER A 66 9.33 -3.57 -9.83
CA SER A 66 9.10 -3.42 -11.28
C SER A 66 7.74 -2.82 -11.62
N ILE A 67 6.87 -2.66 -10.64
CA ILE A 67 5.49 -2.21 -10.82
C ILE A 67 5.29 -0.86 -10.14
N ALA A 68 4.87 0.14 -10.91
CA ALA A 68 4.41 1.41 -10.38
C ALA A 68 2.90 1.36 -10.15
N ILE A 69 2.42 2.20 -9.24
CA ILE A 69 1.01 2.32 -8.95
C ILE A 69 0.63 3.78 -8.82
N THR A 70 -0.47 4.18 -9.42
CA THR A 70 -1.02 5.52 -9.28
C THR A 70 -2.53 5.47 -9.17
N GLY A 71 -3.08 6.32 -8.35
CA GLY A 71 -4.51 6.40 -8.11
C GLY A 71 -4.81 6.86 -6.70
N SER A 72 -6.04 7.27 -6.50
CA SER A 72 -6.60 7.60 -5.20
C SER A 72 -7.44 6.43 -4.69
N VAL A 73 -7.51 6.28 -3.39
CA VAL A 73 -8.32 5.25 -2.73
C VAL A 73 -9.20 5.89 -1.67
N ASP A 74 -10.44 5.43 -1.56
CA ASP A 74 -11.33 5.87 -0.50
C ASP A 74 -11.20 4.98 0.76
N GLN A 75 -11.97 5.33 1.79
CA GLN A 75 -11.96 4.63 3.08
C GLN A 75 -12.44 3.18 3.02
N PHE A 76 -13.10 2.79 1.94
CA PHE A 76 -13.55 1.42 1.71
C PHE A 76 -12.60 0.60 0.84
N GLY A 77 -11.49 1.20 0.42
CA GLY A 77 -10.51 0.56 -0.46
C GLY A 77 -10.83 0.67 -1.94
N ARG A 78 -11.85 1.45 -2.31
CA ARG A 78 -12.23 1.63 -3.71
C ARG A 78 -11.33 2.63 -4.38
N VAL A 79 -10.91 2.30 -5.58
CA VAL A 79 -9.98 3.10 -6.37
C VAL A 79 -10.73 4.19 -7.12
N GLN A 80 -10.23 5.42 -7.00
CA GLN A 80 -10.80 6.61 -7.62
C GLN A 80 -9.90 7.08 -8.78
N PRO A 81 -10.49 7.65 -9.85
CA PRO A 81 -9.73 8.17 -10.96
C PRO A 81 -8.87 9.37 -10.56
N VAL A 82 -7.80 9.59 -11.31
CA VAL A 82 -6.87 10.71 -11.09
C VAL A 82 -6.64 11.47 -12.39
N GLY A 83 -6.20 12.73 -12.27
CA GLY A 83 -5.78 13.52 -13.39
C GLY A 83 -4.33 13.27 -13.79
N GLY A 84 -3.97 13.65 -15.01
CA GLY A 84 -2.59 13.59 -15.49
C GLY A 84 -2.06 12.18 -15.67
N LEU A 85 -2.93 11.20 -15.87
CA LEU A 85 -2.53 9.79 -15.90
C LEU A 85 -1.67 9.45 -17.11
N ASN A 86 -2.00 9.99 -18.28
CA ASN A 86 -1.22 9.70 -19.49
C ASN A 86 0.24 10.10 -19.32
N GLU A 87 0.48 11.28 -18.77
CA GLU A 87 1.83 11.80 -18.53
C GLU A 87 2.57 10.95 -17.50
N LYS A 88 1.89 10.49 -16.46
CA LYS A 88 2.48 9.62 -15.44
C LYS A 88 2.89 8.27 -16.01
N ILE A 89 2.04 7.65 -16.82
CA ILE A 89 2.34 6.37 -17.46
C ILE A 89 3.52 6.52 -18.44
N GLU A 90 3.48 7.55 -19.29
CA GLU A 90 4.55 7.82 -20.26
C GLU A 90 5.89 8.08 -19.56
N GLY A 91 5.87 8.85 -18.48
CA GLY A 91 7.08 9.13 -17.71
C GLY A 91 7.70 7.88 -17.11
N PHE A 92 6.90 7.03 -16.51
CA PHE A 92 7.38 5.76 -15.96
C PHE A 92 7.89 4.82 -17.04
N PHE A 93 7.16 4.73 -18.16
CA PHE A 93 7.59 3.93 -19.31
C PHE A 93 8.94 4.39 -19.85
N THR A 94 9.17 5.69 -19.98
CA THR A 94 10.44 6.26 -20.42
C THR A 94 11.60 5.83 -19.50
N ILE A 95 11.38 5.86 -18.19
CA ILE A 95 12.38 5.39 -17.22
C ILE A 95 12.65 3.91 -17.40
N CYS A 96 11.62 3.08 -17.58
CA CYS A 96 11.77 1.65 -17.83
C CYS A 96 12.55 1.37 -19.12
N GLN A 97 12.29 2.12 -20.19
CA GLN A 97 13.03 1.99 -21.44
C GLN A 97 14.52 2.29 -21.25
N GLN A 98 14.83 3.38 -20.54
CA GLN A 98 16.22 3.79 -20.28
C GLN A 98 16.99 2.73 -19.48
N ARG A 99 16.32 2.05 -18.56
CA ARG A 99 16.90 0.97 -17.76
C ARG A 99 16.89 -0.38 -18.45
N GLY A 100 16.17 -0.49 -19.55
CA GLY A 100 15.96 -1.75 -20.27
C GLY A 100 14.65 -2.43 -19.86
N LEU A 101 13.80 -2.67 -20.86
CA LEU A 101 12.54 -3.39 -20.65
C LEU A 101 12.82 -4.87 -20.38
N THR A 102 12.22 -5.41 -19.32
CA THR A 102 12.39 -6.82 -18.89
C THR A 102 11.16 -7.68 -19.14
N GLY A 103 10.04 -7.08 -19.57
CA GLY A 103 8.76 -7.75 -19.67
C GLY A 103 8.00 -7.87 -18.36
N LYS A 104 8.59 -7.43 -17.24
CA LYS A 104 7.98 -7.49 -15.91
C LYS A 104 7.53 -6.13 -15.39
N GLN A 105 7.93 -5.06 -16.08
CA GLN A 105 7.56 -3.70 -15.69
C GLN A 105 6.15 -3.36 -16.14
N GLY A 106 5.50 -2.53 -15.35
CA GLY A 106 4.17 -2.05 -15.69
C GLY A 106 3.65 -1.07 -14.64
N VAL A 107 2.42 -0.66 -14.84
CA VAL A 107 1.76 0.31 -13.96
C VAL A 107 0.34 -0.16 -13.66
N ILE A 108 -0.03 -0.02 -12.40
CA ILE A 108 -1.40 -0.24 -11.93
C ILE A 108 -2.12 1.10 -11.91
N ILE A 109 -3.29 1.16 -12.53
CA ILE A 109 -4.07 2.38 -12.70
C ILE A 109 -5.54 2.17 -12.29
N PRO A 110 -6.28 3.25 -12.00
CA PRO A 110 -7.73 3.13 -11.79
C PRO A 110 -8.44 2.71 -13.06
N ALA A 111 -9.35 1.74 -12.95
CA ALA A 111 -10.17 1.29 -14.07
C ALA A 111 -11.00 2.42 -14.68
N ALA A 112 -11.46 3.36 -13.88
CA ALA A 112 -12.23 4.51 -14.36
C ALA A 112 -11.45 5.42 -15.29
N ASN A 113 -10.11 5.37 -15.28
CA ASN A 113 -9.27 6.15 -16.18
C ASN A 113 -9.06 5.51 -17.57
N VAL A 114 -9.41 4.24 -17.74
CA VAL A 114 -9.09 3.49 -18.97
C VAL A 114 -9.66 4.16 -20.22
N ARG A 115 -10.90 4.64 -20.15
CA ARG A 115 -11.56 5.30 -21.30
C ARG A 115 -10.89 6.62 -21.73
N HIS A 116 -10.05 7.19 -20.89
CA HIS A 116 -9.36 8.45 -21.18
C HIS A 116 -7.87 8.25 -21.49
N LEU A 117 -7.42 7.02 -21.66
CA LEU A 117 -6.04 6.74 -22.04
C LEU A 117 -5.76 7.20 -23.46
N SER A 118 -4.67 7.95 -23.59
CA SER A 118 -4.14 8.39 -24.87
C SER A 118 -2.62 8.26 -24.81
N LEU A 119 -2.14 7.08 -25.18
CA LEU A 119 -0.75 6.70 -25.01
C LEU A 119 -0.01 6.73 -26.34
N SER A 120 1.31 6.94 -26.30
CA SER A 120 2.16 6.97 -27.48
C SER A 120 2.13 5.64 -28.23
N HIS A 121 2.43 5.69 -29.52
CA HIS A 121 2.56 4.47 -30.33
C HIS A 121 3.63 3.54 -29.76
N GLU A 122 4.74 4.09 -29.32
CA GLU A 122 5.85 3.33 -28.74
C GLU A 122 5.44 2.54 -27.49
N LEU A 123 4.71 3.18 -26.59
CA LEU A 123 4.20 2.54 -25.40
C LEU A 123 3.16 1.46 -25.74
N ARG A 124 2.22 1.77 -26.64
CA ARG A 124 1.22 0.79 -27.09
C ARG A 124 1.86 -0.42 -27.74
N GLN A 125 2.92 -0.24 -28.51
CA GLN A 125 3.67 -1.32 -29.12
C GLN A 125 4.35 -2.18 -28.06
N ALA A 126 4.98 -1.58 -27.06
CA ALA A 126 5.61 -2.30 -25.96
C ALA A 126 4.59 -3.16 -25.19
N VAL A 127 3.37 -2.65 -24.98
CA VAL A 127 2.29 -3.40 -24.36
C VAL A 127 1.86 -4.57 -25.25
N ALA A 128 1.70 -4.35 -26.55
CA ALA A 128 1.33 -5.39 -27.49
C ALA A 128 2.37 -6.52 -27.57
N GLU A 129 3.64 -6.19 -27.37
CA GLU A 129 4.76 -7.14 -27.39
C GLU A 129 5.06 -7.74 -26.01
N ASN A 130 4.23 -7.50 -25.02
CA ASN A 130 4.39 -7.97 -23.64
C ASN A 130 5.71 -7.50 -22.96
N GLN A 131 6.21 -6.35 -23.36
CA GLN A 131 7.40 -5.75 -22.76
C GLN A 131 7.07 -4.77 -21.64
N PHE A 132 5.83 -4.33 -21.58
CA PHE A 132 5.30 -3.42 -20.57
C PHE A 132 3.82 -3.74 -20.34
N ALA A 133 3.33 -3.57 -19.15
CA ALA A 133 1.93 -3.89 -18.84
C ALA A 133 1.22 -2.70 -18.16
N ILE A 134 -0.08 -2.61 -18.40
CA ILE A 134 -0.96 -1.67 -17.71
C ILE A 134 -2.10 -2.49 -17.12
N TRP A 135 -2.26 -2.43 -15.79
CA TRP A 135 -3.33 -3.14 -15.09
C TRP A 135 -4.33 -2.14 -14.54
N ALA A 136 -5.58 -2.32 -14.87
CA ALA A 136 -6.67 -1.49 -14.41
C ALA A 136 -7.43 -2.17 -13.27
N ILE A 137 -7.61 -1.47 -12.15
CA ILE A 137 -8.24 -2.01 -10.96
C ILE A 137 -9.35 -1.09 -10.44
N ASP A 138 -10.33 -1.67 -9.75
CA ASP A 138 -11.41 -0.96 -9.08
C ASP A 138 -11.25 -0.95 -7.56
N ASP A 139 -10.49 -1.90 -7.01
CA ASP A 139 -10.31 -2.07 -5.57
C ASP A 139 -8.83 -2.30 -5.25
N ILE A 140 -8.38 -1.74 -4.12
CA ILE A 140 -6.98 -1.84 -3.68
C ILE A 140 -6.55 -3.30 -3.48
N THR A 141 -7.48 -4.18 -3.10
CA THR A 141 -7.16 -5.60 -2.88
C THR A 141 -6.73 -6.31 -4.15
N GLU A 142 -7.08 -5.80 -5.32
CA GLU A 142 -6.64 -6.35 -6.60
C GLU A 142 -5.15 -6.05 -6.87
N ALA A 143 -4.62 -4.96 -6.33
CA ALA A 143 -3.21 -4.58 -6.50
C ALA A 143 -2.27 -5.44 -5.65
N LEU A 144 -2.70 -5.87 -4.48
CA LEU A 144 -1.83 -6.49 -3.49
C LEU A 144 -1.20 -7.81 -3.95
N PRO A 145 -1.91 -8.74 -4.61
CA PRO A 145 -1.27 -9.95 -5.13
C PRO A 145 -0.20 -9.65 -6.18
N MET A 146 -0.42 -8.64 -7.01
CA MET A 146 0.57 -8.24 -8.03
C MET A 146 1.84 -7.66 -7.40
N LEU A 147 1.67 -6.93 -6.30
CA LEU A 147 2.78 -6.26 -5.62
C LEU A 147 3.50 -7.15 -4.62
N THR A 148 2.79 -8.04 -3.93
CA THR A 148 3.33 -8.80 -2.80
C THR A 148 3.30 -10.32 -2.98
N GLN A 149 2.60 -10.82 -3.99
CA GLN A 149 2.29 -12.24 -4.23
C GLN A 149 1.36 -12.84 -3.16
N LEU A 150 0.79 -12.02 -2.30
CA LEU A 150 -0.18 -12.44 -1.28
C LEU A 150 -1.51 -11.74 -1.47
N MET A 151 -2.60 -12.47 -1.26
CA MET A 151 -3.94 -11.91 -1.24
C MET A 151 -4.15 -11.09 0.03
N TRP A 152 -5.03 -10.10 -0.04
CA TRP A 152 -5.43 -9.35 1.14
C TRP A 152 -6.16 -10.26 2.14
N ASP A 153 -7.15 -10.99 1.65
CA ASP A 153 -7.96 -11.90 2.44
C ASP A 153 -8.28 -13.17 1.63
N GLY A 154 -8.81 -14.20 2.28
CA GLY A 154 -9.15 -15.46 1.64
C GLY A 154 -8.51 -16.65 2.34
N GLU A 155 -8.33 -17.75 1.59
CA GLU A 155 -7.74 -18.98 2.10
C GLU A 155 -6.21 -18.90 2.16
N GLY A 156 -5.63 -19.55 3.13
CA GLY A 156 -4.18 -19.63 3.34
C GLY A 156 -3.62 -18.39 4.03
N GLN A 157 -2.34 -18.15 3.81
CA GLN A 157 -1.65 -17.00 4.38
C GLN A 157 -2.06 -15.72 3.64
N THR A 158 -2.67 -14.79 4.36
CA THR A 158 -3.11 -13.51 3.81
C THR A 158 -2.38 -12.34 4.46
N LEU A 159 -2.36 -11.21 3.77
CA LEU A 159 -1.78 -9.97 4.32
C LEU A 159 -2.53 -9.51 5.56
N ARG A 160 -3.85 -9.54 5.51
CA ARG A 160 -4.72 -9.16 6.64
C ARG A 160 -4.39 -9.96 7.89
N GLN A 161 -4.33 -11.27 7.78
CA GLN A 161 -4.02 -12.16 8.90
C GLN A 161 -2.60 -11.91 9.43
N THR A 162 -1.63 -11.77 8.54
CA THR A 162 -0.24 -11.48 8.91
C THR A 162 -0.15 -10.19 9.72
N ILE A 163 -0.83 -9.13 9.28
CA ILE A 163 -0.85 -7.84 9.98
C ILE A 163 -1.52 -7.99 11.35
N GLN A 164 -2.67 -8.66 11.42
CA GLN A 164 -3.38 -8.89 12.68
C GLN A 164 -2.49 -9.62 13.70
N GLU A 165 -1.79 -10.66 13.28
CA GLU A 165 -0.86 -11.41 14.14
C GLU A 165 0.30 -10.54 14.62
N ARG A 166 0.89 -9.72 13.73
CA ARG A 166 1.99 -8.81 14.09
C ARG A 166 1.56 -7.73 15.06
N ILE A 167 0.35 -7.19 14.90
CA ILE A 167 -0.22 -6.20 15.84
C ILE A 167 -0.45 -6.85 17.21
N ALA A 168 -0.99 -8.07 17.26
CA ALA A 168 -1.21 -8.79 18.49
C ALA A 168 0.10 -9.05 19.24
N GLN A 169 1.16 -9.45 18.53
CA GLN A 169 2.49 -9.65 19.12
C GLN A 169 3.07 -8.34 19.66
N ALA A 170 2.95 -7.23 18.94
CA ALA A 170 3.44 -5.94 19.37
C ALA A 170 2.70 -5.45 20.63
N THR A 171 1.39 -5.64 20.69
CA THR A 171 0.58 -5.30 21.86
C THR A 171 0.98 -6.13 23.09
N GLN A 172 1.26 -7.42 22.93
CA GLN A 172 1.75 -8.27 24.01
C GLN A 172 3.11 -7.79 24.53
N GLN A 173 4.02 -7.42 23.64
CA GLN A 173 5.34 -6.90 24.04
C GLN A 173 5.22 -5.59 24.81
N GLU A 174 4.36 -4.67 24.40
CA GLU A 174 4.10 -3.44 25.13
C GLU A 174 3.56 -3.70 26.53
N THR A 175 2.64 -4.64 26.67
CA THR A 175 2.07 -5.02 27.95
C THR A 175 3.15 -5.62 28.84
N ARG A 176 4.06 -6.45 28.32
CA ARG A 176 5.20 -7.02 29.07
C ARG A 176 6.18 -5.94 29.51
N HIS A 177 6.46 -4.94 28.69
CA HIS A 177 7.35 -3.83 29.05
C HIS A 177 6.73 -2.86 30.04
N ARG A 178 5.41 -2.71 30.04
CA ARG A 178 4.68 -1.78 30.92
C ARG A 178 4.60 -2.31 32.38
N PHE A 179 4.64 -3.65 32.59
CA PHE A 179 4.51 -4.29 33.89
C PHE A 179 5.56 -5.40 34.10
N PRO A 180 6.88 -5.09 34.06
CA PRO A 180 7.88 -6.14 34.06
C PRO A 180 8.16 -6.78 35.42
N TRP A 181 7.81 -6.16 36.54
CA TRP A 181 8.23 -6.65 37.86
C TRP A 181 7.16 -6.77 38.94
N PRO A 182 6.21 -5.87 39.11
CA PRO A 182 5.32 -5.92 40.31
C PRO A 182 4.37 -7.11 40.34
N LEU A 183 3.93 -7.63 39.18
CA LEU A 183 2.98 -8.73 39.09
C LEU A 183 3.59 -10.11 39.36
N ARG A 184 4.88 -10.28 39.10
CA ARG A 184 5.61 -11.52 39.42
C ARG A 184 5.87 -11.69 40.93
N TRP A 185 5.96 -10.58 41.65
CA TRP A 185 6.22 -10.55 43.07
C TRP A 185 4.97 -10.86 43.92
N LEU A 186 3.79 -10.44 43.42
CA LEU A 186 2.51 -10.65 44.10
C LEU A 186 1.99 -12.08 44.00
N GLY A 187 2.52 -12.89 43.10
CA GLY A 187 2.18 -14.33 42.96
C GLY A 187 3.01 -15.30 43.82
N GLY A 188 3.94 -14.80 44.65
CA GLY A 188 4.92 -15.60 45.38
C GLY A 188 4.67 -15.82 46.87
N THR A 189 3.54 -15.37 47.42
CA THR A 189 3.26 -15.56 48.85
C THR A 189 1.92 -16.23 49.11
N SER A 190 1.82 -17.48 48.76
CA SER A 190 0.85 -18.36 49.41
C SER A 190 1.36 -19.80 49.43
N SER A 191 2.25 -20.06 50.35
CA SER A 191 2.47 -21.40 50.87
C SER A 191 2.95 -21.29 52.29
N ASN A 192 1.97 -21.27 53.17
CA ASN A 192 2.00 -21.95 54.46
C ASN A 192 0.58 -22.14 54.94
#